data_33c1bf03ac1baabcfca49f317886714c
#
_entry.id   33c1bf03ac1baabcfca49f317886714c
#
_cell.length_a   1.000
_cell.length_b   1.000
_cell.length_c   1.000
_cell.angle_alpha   90.00
_cell.angle_beta   90.00
_cell.angle_gamma   90.00
#
_symmetry.space_group_name_H-M   'P 1'
#
loop_
_entity.id
_entity.type
_entity.pdbx_description
1 polymer ?
#
loop_
_entity_poly.entity_id
_entity_poly.type
_entity_poly.pdbx_seq_one_letter_code
_entity_poly.pdbx_strand_id
1 'polypeptide(L)'
;MATKFPSFNQGLAQDPTTRRIWYGIATAHDFESHDGMTEEKLYQKLFSTHFGHLAIIALWVAGNLFHIAWQGNFEQFVLDPTHVRPIAHAIWDPHFGSGITEAMTQAGASGPVNIAYSGLYHWWYTIGMRTNEQLFQASIFMSILACWTLFAGWLHLQPKFRPSLAWFKNAESRLNHHLAVLFGFSSIAWTGHLVHVAIPESRGQHVGWDNWLTVLPHPAGLAPFFTLNWGAYALSLIHI
;
A
#
# COMPACT_ATOMS: atom_id res chain seq x y z
N MET A 1 -1.54 -43.41 -8.51
CA MET A 1 -2.43 -42.30 -8.87
C MET A 1 -1.59 -41.20 -9.55
N ALA A 2 -1.91 -40.82 -10.78
CA ALA A 2 -1.21 -39.76 -11.46
C ALA A 2 -1.49 -38.44 -10.71
N THR A 3 -0.46 -37.70 -10.33
CA THR A 3 -0.66 -36.42 -9.68
C THR A 3 -0.97 -35.38 -10.74
N LYS A 4 -1.75 -34.33 -10.37
CA LYS A 4 -2.09 -33.21 -11.24
C LYS A 4 -1.15 -32.02 -11.08
N PHE A 5 -0.17 -32.11 -10.21
CA PHE A 5 0.79 -31.01 -9.99
C PHE A 5 2.11 -31.30 -10.73
N PRO A 6 2.68 -30.33 -11.45
CA PRO A 6 2.06 -29.04 -11.78
C PRO A 6 0.98 -29.21 -12.85
N SER A 7 -0.09 -28.42 -12.76
CA SER A 7 -1.20 -28.48 -13.73
C SER A 7 -0.87 -27.83 -15.08
N PHE A 8 0.17 -27.01 -15.13
CA PHE A 8 0.56 -26.20 -16.29
C PHE A 8 1.68 -26.81 -17.15
N ASN A 9 2.20 -27.98 -16.76
CA ASN A 9 3.26 -28.67 -17.50
C ASN A 9 3.09 -30.17 -17.35
N GLN A 10 2.56 -30.83 -18.39
CA GLN A 10 2.31 -32.26 -18.40
C GLN A 10 3.61 -33.07 -18.37
N GLY A 11 4.69 -32.54 -18.95
CA GLY A 11 6.00 -33.20 -18.90
C GLY A 11 6.52 -33.32 -17.48
N LEU A 12 6.41 -32.25 -16.68
CA LEU A 12 6.75 -32.28 -15.27
C LEU A 12 5.78 -33.14 -14.44
N ALA A 13 4.49 -33.07 -14.72
CA ALA A 13 3.47 -33.86 -14.00
C ALA A 13 3.67 -35.37 -14.13
N GLN A 14 4.37 -35.83 -15.16
CA GLN A 14 4.68 -37.21 -15.42
C GLN A 14 6.03 -37.66 -14.84
N ASP A 15 6.81 -36.76 -14.30
CA ASP A 15 8.08 -37.10 -13.65
C ASP A 15 7.81 -37.88 -12.36
N PRO A 16 8.30 -39.12 -12.23
CA PRO A 16 8.05 -39.95 -11.05
C PRO A 16 8.90 -39.56 -9.84
N THR A 17 9.85 -38.63 -10.02
CA THR A 17 10.79 -38.20 -8.97
C THR A 17 10.27 -36.98 -8.21
N THR A 18 10.93 -36.64 -7.12
CA THR A 18 10.64 -35.42 -6.34
C THR A 18 10.96 -34.12 -7.12
N ARG A 19 11.76 -34.23 -8.20
CA ARG A 19 12.05 -33.15 -9.11
C ARG A 19 10.78 -32.46 -9.63
N ARG A 20 9.73 -33.24 -9.86
CA ARG A 20 8.41 -32.73 -10.28
C ARG A 20 7.90 -31.62 -9.36
N ILE A 21 8.00 -31.81 -8.06
CA ILE A 21 7.56 -30.83 -7.04
C ILE A 21 8.42 -29.58 -7.09
N TRP A 22 9.73 -29.74 -7.07
CA TRP A 22 10.67 -28.63 -7.07
C TRP A 22 10.56 -27.79 -8.33
N TYR A 23 10.53 -28.42 -9.48
CA TYR A 23 10.42 -27.75 -10.77
C TYR A 23 9.03 -27.17 -10.99
N GLY A 24 7.99 -27.80 -10.47
CA GLY A 24 6.65 -27.24 -10.47
C GLY A 24 6.54 -25.93 -9.70
N ILE A 25 7.23 -25.81 -8.56
CA ILE A 25 7.31 -24.57 -7.80
C ILE A 25 8.15 -23.53 -8.55
N ALA A 26 9.33 -23.92 -9.05
CA ALA A 26 10.26 -23.01 -9.70
C ALA A 26 9.73 -22.40 -11.00
N THR A 27 8.89 -23.11 -11.74
CA THR A 27 8.40 -22.70 -13.07
C THR A 27 6.96 -22.17 -13.05
N ALA A 28 6.36 -22.01 -11.87
CA ALA A 28 4.95 -21.58 -11.74
C ALA A 28 4.68 -20.21 -12.36
N HIS A 29 5.64 -19.30 -12.33
CA HIS A 29 5.51 -17.95 -12.85
C HIS A 29 6.08 -17.78 -14.28
N ASP A 30 6.64 -18.83 -14.85
CA ASP A 30 7.11 -18.84 -16.24
C ASP A 30 5.94 -19.16 -17.19
N PHE A 31 5.01 -18.22 -17.31
CA PHE A 31 3.74 -18.42 -18.01
C PHE A 31 3.92 -18.74 -19.49
N GLU A 32 4.95 -18.20 -20.13
CA GLU A 32 5.21 -18.45 -21.54
C GLU A 32 5.48 -19.93 -21.82
N SER A 33 6.07 -20.65 -20.86
CA SER A 33 6.39 -22.08 -20.98
C SER A 33 5.22 -22.99 -20.67
N HIS A 34 4.10 -22.47 -20.17
CA HIS A 34 2.97 -23.30 -19.76
C HIS A 34 2.25 -23.89 -20.94
N ASP A 35 1.77 -25.14 -20.78
CA ASP A 35 1.05 -25.87 -21.83
C ASP A 35 -0.17 -25.10 -22.31
N GLY A 36 -0.35 -25.02 -23.63
CA GLY A 36 -1.48 -24.36 -24.25
C GLY A 36 -1.52 -22.85 -24.12
N MET A 37 -0.40 -22.22 -23.73
CA MET A 37 -0.32 -20.76 -23.63
C MET A 37 -0.38 -20.13 -25.01
N THR A 38 -1.26 -19.13 -25.14
CA THR A 38 -1.34 -18.24 -26.30
C THR A 38 -0.96 -16.83 -25.88
N GLU A 39 -0.64 -15.96 -26.85
CA GLU A 39 -0.30 -14.56 -26.55
C GLU A 39 -1.44 -13.88 -25.79
N GLU A 40 -2.68 -14.05 -26.22
CA GLU A 40 -3.84 -13.47 -25.53
C GLU A 40 -3.99 -13.97 -24.09
N LYS A 41 -3.88 -15.28 -23.87
CA LYS A 41 -3.93 -15.87 -22.52
C LYS A 41 -2.78 -15.38 -21.64
N LEU A 42 -1.60 -15.19 -22.21
CA LEU A 42 -0.44 -14.68 -21.50
C LEU A 42 -0.71 -13.27 -20.96
N TYR A 43 -1.17 -12.36 -21.81
CA TYR A 43 -1.51 -10.99 -21.38
C TYR A 43 -2.61 -10.98 -20.33
N GLN A 44 -3.66 -11.78 -20.51
CA GLN A 44 -4.77 -11.89 -19.55
C GLN A 44 -4.27 -12.38 -18.18
N LYS A 45 -3.40 -13.38 -18.19
CA LYS A 45 -2.84 -13.94 -16.95
C LYS A 45 -1.91 -12.95 -16.23
N LEU A 46 -1.07 -12.24 -16.99
CA LEU A 46 -0.22 -11.18 -16.44
C LEU A 46 -1.06 -10.06 -15.83
N PHE A 47 -2.11 -9.63 -16.49
CA PHE A 47 -3.00 -8.59 -15.98
C PHE A 47 -3.63 -8.98 -14.64
N SER A 48 -4.17 -10.19 -14.57
CA SER A 48 -4.77 -10.69 -13.33
C SER A 48 -3.75 -10.89 -12.21
N THR A 49 -2.54 -11.37 -12.52
CA THR A 49 -1.49 -11.56 -11.51
C THR A 49 -0.94 -10.23 -11.00
N HIS A 50 -0.95 -9.17 -11.82
CA HIS A 50 -0.62 -7.82 -11.37
C HIS A 50 -1.63 -7.31 -10.32
N PHE A 51 -2.93 -7.58 -10.46
CA PHE A 51 -3.91 -7.30 -9.42
C PHE A 51 -3.60 -8.06 -8.13
N GLY A 52 -3.22 -9.34 -8.24
CA GLY A 52 -2.79 -10.14 -7.08
C GLY A 52 -1.58 -9.55 -6.36
N HIS A 53 -0.60 -9.07 -7.09
CA HIS A 53 0.59 -8.41 -6.53
C HIS A 53 0.22 -7.09 -5.83
N LEU A 54 -0.66 -6.29 -6.43
CA LEU A 54 -1.17 -5.07 -5.79
C LEU A 54 -1.90 -5.38 -4.49
N ALA A 55 -2.66 -6.47 -4.45
CA ALA A 55 -3.32 -6.91 -3.22
C ALA A 55 -2.32 -7.30 -2.12
N ILE A 56 -1.24 -7.99 -2.48
CA ILE A 56 -0.17 -8.34 -1.54
C ILE A 56 0.48 -7.07 -0.97
N ILE A 57 0.79 -6.09 -1.82
CA ILE A 57 1.34 -4.81 -1.37
C ILE A 57 0.37 -4.10 -0.42
N ALA A 58 -0.92 -4.06 -0.77
CA ALA A 58 -1.93 -3.43 0.07
C ALA A 58 -2.07 -4.11 1.44
N LEU A 59 -2.03 -5.45 1.49
CA LEU A 59 -2.03 -6.21 2.74
C LEU A 59 -0.76 -5.99 3.56
N TRP A 60 0.39 -5.89 2.90
CA TRP A 60 1.64 -5.57 3.57
C TRP A 60 1.59 -4.19 4.23
N VAL A 61 1.11 -3.19 3.53
CA VAL A 61 0.91 -1.84 4.09
C VAL A 61 -0.10 -1.87 5.24
N ALA A 62 -1.22 -2.58 5.07
CA ALA A 62 -2.23 -2.74 6.11
C ALA A 62 -1.65 -3.38 7.37
N GLY A 63 -0.80 -4.39 7.22
CA GLY A 63 -0.12 -5.07 8.33
C GLY A 63 0.82 -4.13 9.09
N ASN A 64 1.61 -3.33 8.38
CA ASN A 64 2.47 -2.32 9.01
C ASN A 64 1.65 -1.30 9.82
N LEU A 65 0.59 -0.76 9.22
CA LEU A 65 -0.31 0.18 9.88
C LEU A 65 -0.95 -0.44 11.14
N PHE A 66 -1.45 -1.66 11.01
CA PHE A 66 -2.11 -2.37 12.10
C PHE A 66 -1.16 -2.65 13.27
N HIS A 67 0.03 -3.19 13.00
CA HIS A 67 0.98 -3.53 14.05
C HIS A 67 1.51 -2.29 14.78
N ILE A 68 1.74 -1.20 14.07
CA ILE A 68 2.17 0.05 14.70
C ILE A 68 1.02 0.67 15.52
N ALA A 69 -0.20 0.64 15.01
CA ALA A 69 -1.37 1.11 15.76
C ALA A 69 -1.58 0.32 17.06
N TRP A 70 -1.38 -1.00 17.00
CA TRP A 70 -1.63 -1.91 18.12
C TRP A 70 -0.45 -2.01 19.09
N GLN A 71 0.77 -2.17 18.58
CA GLN A 71 1.96 -2.55 19.37
C GLN A 71 3.03 -1.47 19.40
N GLY A 72 2.84 -0.40 18.64
CA GLY A 72 3.79 0.69 18.54
C GLY A 72 3.59 1.78 19.58
N ASN A 73 4.37 2.83 19.43
CA ASN A 73 4.36 4.03 20.28
C ASN A 73 4.20 5.31 19.46
N PHE A 74 3.34 5.25 18.43
CA PHE A 74 3.18 6.36 17.47
C PHE A 74 2.72 7.66 18.13
N GLU A 75 1.78 7.60 19.06
CA GLU A 75 1.28 8.80 19.76
C GLU A 75 2.35 9.43 20.63
N GLN A 76 3.18 8.63 21.30
CA GLN A 76 4.32 9.12 22.06
C GLN A 76 5.36 9.77 21.12
N PHE A 77 5.61 9.15 19.97
CA PHE A 77 6.47 9.71 18.94
C PHE A 77 5.95 11.08 18.44
N VAL A 78 4.65 11.22 18.23
CA VAL A 78 4.03 12.49 17.81
C VAL A 78 4.28 13.61 18.84
N LEU A 79 4.27 13.28 20.12
CA LEU A 79 4.53 14.25 21.19
C LEU A 79 6.01 14.66 21.29
N ASP A 80 6.92 13.75 20.95
CA ASP A 80 8.36 14.01 21.00
C ASP A 80 9.09 13.25 19.87
N PRO A 81 8.99 13.72 18.64
CA PRO A 81 9.51 12.99 17.47
C PRO A 81 11.04 12.95 17.38
N THR A 82 11.72 13.77 18.15
CA THR A 82 13.19 13.85 18.15
C THR A 82 13.85 12.90 19.14
N HIS A 83 13.14 12.42 20.15
CA HIS A 83 13.70 11.58 21.21
C HIS A 83 13.07 10.18 21.29
N VAL A 84 11.81 10.03 20.92
CA VAL A 84 11.12 8.74 20.98
C VAL A 84 11.61 7.83 19.84
N ARG A 85 12.08 6.64 20.21
CA ARG A 85 12.50 5.63 19.23
C ARG A 85 11.28 4.86 18.72
N PRO A 86 11.06 4.80 17.39
CA PRO A 86 9.91 4.11 16.83
C PRO A 86 9.92 2.60 17.12
N ILE A 87 8.77 2.03 17.41
CA ILE A 87 8.56 0.59 17.60
C ILE A 87 7.93 -0.01 16.35
N ALA A 88 8.50 -1.10 15.83
CA ALA A 88 7.95 -1.83 14.69
C ALA A 88 6.77 -2.72 15.11
N HIS A 89 7.02 -3.65 16.01
CA HIS A 89 6.02 -4.57 16.53
C HIS A 89 6.50 -5.21 17.85
N ALA A 90 5.59 -5.85 18.57
CA ALA A 90 5.92 -6.66 19.73
C ALA A 90 6.63 -7.94 19.33
N ILE A 91 7.39 -8.51 20.27
CA ILE A 91 8.03 -9.80 20.14
C ILE A 91 7.24 -10.82 20.97
N TRP A 92 6.90 -11.92 20.34
CA TRP A 92 6.32 -13.07 21.02
C TRP A 92 7.16 -14.29 20.74
N ASP A 93 8.16 -14.50 21.59
CA ASP A 93 9.09 -15.65 21.52
C ASP A 93 9.07 -16.36 22.87
N PRO A 94 8.49 -17.59 22.95
CA PRO A 94 8.43 -18.34 24.20
C PRO A 94 9.78 -18.85 24.69
N HIS A 95 10.84 -18.75 23.88
CA HIS A 95 12.20 -19.13 24.29
C HIS A 95 12.91 -18.04 25.10
N PHE A 96 12.36 -16.83 25.13
CA PHE A 96 12.95 -15.73 25.90
C PHE A 96 12.80 -15.99 27.41
N GLY A 97 13.92 -15.90 28.14
CA GLY A 97 13.91 -15.81 29.59
C GLY A 97 13.68 -14.37 30.07
N SER A 98 13.58 -14.18 31.37
CA SER A 98 13.34 -12.88 31.99
C SER A 98 14.41 -11.84 31.61
N GLY A 99 15.70 -12.23 31.60
CA GLY A 99 16.79 -11.31 31.27
C GLY A 99 16.71 -10.76 29.83
N ILE A 100 16.37 -11.61 28.85
CA ILE A 100 16.20 -11.18 27.45
C ILE A 100 14.94 -10.31 27.33
N THR A 101 13.85 -10.73 27.96
CA THR A 101 12.59 -9.97 27.95
C THR A 101 12.77 -8.56 28.51
N GLU A 102 13.47 -8.42 29.64
CA GLU A 102 13.79 -7.11 30.22
C GLU A 102 14.66 -6.27 29.30
N ALA A 103 15.72 -6.86 28.73
CA ALA A 103 16.63 -6.17 27.83
C ALA A 103 15.95 -5.65 26.56
N MET A 104 14.97 -6.39 26.05
CA MET A 104 14.22 -6.05 24.83
C MET A 104 12.98 -5.18 25.10
N THR A 105 12.63 -4.93 26.37
CA THR A 105 11.56 -4.01 26.77
C THR A 105 12.13 -2.59 26.76
N GLN A 106 11.87 -1.85 25.70
CA GLN A 106 12.49 -0.57 25.44
C GLN A 106 11.51 0.40 24.78
N ALA A 107 11.94 1.63 24.57
CA ALA A 107 11.16 2.69 23.89
C ALA A 107 9.77 2.95 24.52
N GLY A 108 9.64 2.76 25.83
CA GLY A 108 8.39 2.98 26.56
C GLY A 108 7.37 1.86 26.45
N ALA A 109 7.72 0.72 25.83
CA ALA A 109 6.84 -0.43 25.72
C ALA A 109 6.70 -1.17 27.06
N SER A 110 5.61 -1.93 27.21
CA SER A 110 5.33 -2.76 28.39
C SER A 110 5.88 -4.19 28.28
N GLY A 111 6.48 -4.56 27.16
CA GLY A 111 7.09 -5.86 26.88
C GLY A 111 8.13 -5.78 25.80
N PRO A 112 8.73 -6.92 25.40
CA PRO A 112 9.79 -6.94 24.41
C PRO A 112 9.27 -6.49 23.04
N VAL A 113 10.00 -5.59 22.39
CA VAL A 113 9.64 -5.01 21.09
C VAL A 113 10.85 -4.93 20.18
N ASN A 114 10.57 -4.86 18.88
CA ASN A 114 11.55 -4.50 17.85
C ASN A 114 11.45 -3.01 17.54
N ILE A 115 12.61 -2.35 17.51
CA ILE A 115 12.70 -0.96 17.09
C ILE A 115 12.52 -0.87 15.57
N ALA A 116 11.76 0.11 15.10
CA ALA A 116 11.55 0.37 13.69
C ALA A 116 12.65 1.25 13.11
N TYR A 117 13.13 0.87 11.92
CA TYR A 117 14.09 1.65 11.13
C TYR A 117 13.58 1.88 9.70
N SER A 118 12.28 1.68 9.47
CA SER A 118 11.65 1.80 8.16
C SER A 118 11.36 3.24 7.73
N GLY A 119 11.37 4.19 8.67
CA GLY A 119 10.96 5.57 8.43
C GLY A 119 9.45 5.80 8.39
N LEU A 120 8.63 4.79 8.67
CA LEU A 120 7.17 4.89 8.62
C LEU A 120 6.62 5.92 9.60
N TYR A 121 7.13 5.99 10.82
CA TYR A 121 6.69 6.98 11.81
C TYR A 121 6.92 8.41 11.32
N HIS A 122 8.11 8.70 10.83
CA HIS A 122 8.47 10.01 10.31
C HIS A 122 7.63 10.37 9.09
N TRP A 123 7.42 9.42 8.20
CA TRP A 123 6.61 9.61 7.01
C TRP A 123 5.15 9.87 7.37
N TRP A 124 4.54 9.04 8.19
CA TRP A 124 3.13 9.19 8.56
C TRP A 124 2.89 10.46 9.37
N TYR A 125 3.81 10.81 10.26
CA TYR A 125 3.80 12.09 10.96
C TYR A 125 3.81 13.27 9.97
N THR A 126 4.69 13.21 8.97
CA THR A 126 4.85 14.28 7.98
C THR A 126 3.59 14.48 7.13
N ILE A 127 2.87 13.40 6.79
CA ILE A 127 1.65 13.49 5.98
C ILE A 127 0.39 13.82 6.80
N GLY A 128 0.52 13.98 8.10
CA GLY A 128 -0.56 14.47 8.95
C GLY A 128 -1.19 13.47 9.90
N MET A 129 -0.72 12.22 9.95
CA MET A 129 -1.24 11.23 10.90
C MET A 129 -0.75 11.55 12.32
N ARG A 130 -1.64 11.42 13.31
CA ARG A 130 -1.37 11.83 14.70
C ARG A 130 -1.77 10.81 15.75
N THR A 131 -2.70 9.90 15.45
CA THR A 131 -3.27 8.97 16.44
C THR A 131 -3.20 7.52 15.97
N ASN A 132 -3.19 6.60 16.93
CA ASN A 132 -3.28 5.16 16.65
C ASN A 132 -4.61 4.79 15.96
N GLU A 133 -5.68 5.52 16.26
CA GLU A 133 -6.97 5.32 15.61
C GLU A 133 -6.89 5.63 14.11
N GLN A 134 -6.19 6.69 13.71
CA GLN A 134 -5.97 7.01 12.31
C GLN A 134 -5.16 5.92 11.59
N LEU A 135 -4.13 5.38 12.23
CA LEU A 135 -3.36 4.26 11.70
C LEU A 135 -4.23 3.02 11.53
N PHE A 136 -5.07 2.71 12.51
CA PHE A 136 -5.99 1.58 12.44
C PHE A 136 -7.02 1.75 11.31
N GLN A 137 -7.62 2.93 11.18
CA GLN A 137 -8.54 3.25 10.08
C GLN A 137 -7.85 3.08 8.71
N ALA A 138 -6.63 3.58 8.58
CA ALA A 138 -5.85 3.41 7.35
C ALA A 138 -5.57 1.93 7.04
N SER A 139 -5.33 1.10 8.06
CA SER A 139 -5.15 -0.35 7.88
C SER A 139 -6.42 -1.03 7.33
N ILE A 140 -7.59 -0.60 7.79
CA ILE A 140 -8.89 -1.08 7.28
C ILE A 140 -9.05 -0.68 5.80
N PHE A 141 -8.78 0.57 5.45
CA PHE A 141 -8.88 1.02 4.06
C PHE A 141 -7.93 0.28 3.13
N MET A 142 -6.71 0.02 3.57
CA MET A 142 -5.75 -0.76 2.79
C MET A 142 -6.19 -2.23 2.64
N SER A 143 -6.80 -2.81 3.67
CA SER A 143 -7.37 -4.16 3.60
C SER A 143 -8.56 -4.23 2.63
N ILE A 144 -9.41 -3.23 2.61
CA ILE A 144 -10.52 -3.12 1.64
C ILE A 144 -9.96 -2.97 0.21
N LEU A 145 -8.93 -2.16 0.02
CA LEU A 145 -8.25 -2.03 -1.28
C LEU A 145 -7.69 -3.38 -1.75
N ALA A 146 -7.10 -4.16 -0.85
CA ALA A 146 -6.64 -5.50 -1.17
C ALA A 146 -7.78 -6.41 -1.63
N CYS A 147 -8.93 -6.36 -0.97
CA CYS A 147 -10.13 -7.10 -1.39
C CYS A 147 -10.61 -6.68 -2.78
N TRP A 148 -10.61 -5.39 -3.07
CA TRP A 148 -11.00 -4.87 -4.39
C TRP A 148 -10.03 -5.32 -5.49
N THR A 149 -8.74 -5.27 -5.23
CA THR A 149 -7.74 -5.71 -6.22
C THR A 149 -7.76 -7.23 -6.42
N LEU A 150 -7.97 -8.02 -5.37
CA LEU A 150 -8.21 -9.48 -5.51
C LEU A 150 -9.45 -9.77 -6.34
N PHE A 151 -10.53 -9.07 -6.06
CA PHE A 151 -11.78 -9.20 -6.82
C PHE A 151 -11.59 -8.80 -8.30
N ALA A 152 -10.88 -7.71 -8.56
CA ALA A 152 -10.57 -7.27 -9.91
C ALA A 152 -9.77 -8.33 -10.69
N GLY A 153 -8.77 -8.94 -10.04
CA GLY A 153 -8.00 -10.02 -10.64
C GLY A 153 -8.86 -11.25 -10.99
N TRP A 154 -9.76 -11.62 -10.10
CA TRP A 154 -10.73 -12.69 -10.35
C TRP A 154 -11.70 -12.31 -11.48
N LEU A 155 -12.26 -11.11 -11.42
CA LEU A 155 -13.24 -10.62 -12.40
C LEU A 155 -12.66 -10.62 -13.82
N HIS A 156 -11.45 -10.13 -13.99
CA HIS A 156 -10.80 -10.03 -15.31
C HIS A 156 -10.30 -11.37 -15.87
N LEU A 157 -10.53 -12.46 -15.18
CA LEU A 157 -10.41 -13.81 -15.70
C LEU A 157 -11.77 -14.44 -16.04
N GLN A 158 -12.88 -13.79 -15.74
CA GLN A 158 -14.19 -14.25 -16.16
C GLN A 158 -14.38 -14.01 -17.66
N PRO A 159 -15.03 -14.93 -18.41
CA PRO A 159 -15.06 -14.87 -19.89
C PRO A 159 -15.54 -13.53 -20.46
N LYS A 160 -16.55 -12.92 -19.86
CA LYS A 160 -17.11 -11.64 -20.35
C LYS A 160 -16.26 -10.43 -19.96
N PHE A 161 -15.35 -10.58 -19.02
CA PHE A 161 -14.52 -9.48 -18.49
C PHE A 161 -13.05 -9.63 -18.86
N ARG A 162 -12.69 -10.64 -19.66
CA ARG A 162 -11.33 -10.78 -20.17
C ARG A 162 -11.09 -9.76 -21.26
N PRO A 163 -10.09 -8.86 -21.11
CA PRO A 163 -9.74 -7.95 -22.20
C PRO A 163 -9.17 -8.70 -23.40
N SER A 164 -9.42 -8.19 -24.59
CA SER A 164 -8.86 -8.74 -25.83
C SER A 164 -7.37 -8.46 -25.96
N LEU A 165 -6.69 -9.23 -26.82
CA LEU A 165 -5.29 -8.95 -27.14
C LEU A 165 -5.09 -7.53 -27.71
N ALA A 166 -6.02 -7.07 -28.56
CA ALA A 166 -5.98 -5.72 -29.12
C ALA A 166 -6.05 -4.64 -28.05
N TRP A 167 -6.85 -4.85 -26.99
CA TRP A 167 -6.89 -3.95 -25.85
C TRP A 167 -5.52 -3.84 -25.16
N PHE A 168 -4.86 -4.97 -24.92
CA PHE A 168 -3.52 -4.97 -24.31
C PHE A 168 -2.47 -4.31 -25.19
N LYS A 169 -2.60 -4.40 -26.50
CA LYS A 169 -1.65 -3.82 -27.46
C LYS A 169 -1.92 -2.36 -27.78
N ASN A 170 -2.97 -1.76 -27.23
CA ASN A 170 -3.26 -0.34 -27.39
C ASN A 170 -2.34 0.49 -26.46
N ALA A 171 -1.10 0.67 -26.89
CA ALA A 171 -0.08 1.35 -26.10
C ALA A 171 -0.34 2.84 -25.94
N GLU A 172 -0.87 3.50 -26.99
CA GLU A 172 -1.14 4.94 -26.98
C GLU A 172 -2.21 5.31 -25.95
N SER A 173 -3.35 4.61 -25.98
CA SER A 173 -4.42 4.83 -24.99
C SER A 173 -3.94 4.56 -23.57
N ARG A 174 -3.16 3.50 -23.35
CA ARG A 174 -2.59 3.20 -22.04
C ARG A 174 -1.63 4.30 -21.57
N LEU A 175 -0.75 4.79 -22.43
CA LEU A 175 0.12 5.92 -22.10
C LEU A 175 -0.68 7.17 -21.76
N ASN A 176 -1.69 7.52 -22.55
CA ASN A 176 -2.55 8.68 -22.28
C ASN A 176 -3.20 8.59 -20.90
N HIS A 177 -3.78 7.44 -20.57
CA HIS A 177 -4.47 7.25 -19.28
C HIS A 177 -3.50 7.18 -18.11
N HIS A 178 -2.37 6.51 -18.26
CA HIS A 178 -1.38 6.42 -17.18
C HIS A 178 -0.67 7.74 -16.92
N LEU A 179 -0.44 8.57 -17.94
CA LEU A 179 0.13 9.89 -17.74
C LEU A 179 -0.88 10.89 -17.19
N ALA A 180 -2.09 10.91 -17.74
CA ALA A 180 -3.10 11.88 -17.32
C ALA A 180 -3.80 11.49 -16.02
N VAL A 181 -4.20 10.24 -15.86
CA VAL A 181 -4.99 9.78 -14.72
C VAL A 181 -4.12 9.24 -13.61
N LEU A 182 -3.25 8.27 -13.89
CA LEU A 182 -2.42 7.66 -12.85
C LEU A 182 -1.43 8.66 -12.25
N PHE A 183 -0.69 9.40 -13.07
CA PHE A 183 0.28 10.38 -12.57
C PHE A 183 -0.34 11.76 -12.36
N GLY A 184 -1.08 12.28 -13.34
CA GLY A 184 -1.64 13.63 -13.29
C GLY A 184 -2.67 13.80 -12.17
N PHE A 185 -3.72 13.02 -12.16
CA PHE A 185 -4.74 13.08 -11.12
C PHE A 185 -4.22 12.72 -9.73
N SER A 186 -3.34 11.72 -9.62
CA SER A 186 -2.75 11.35 -8.32
C SER A 186 -1.86 12.46 -7.77
N SER A 187 -1.15 13.18 -8.63
CA SER A 187 -0.34 14.34 -8.22
C SER A 187 -1.23 15.48 -7.72
N ILE A 188 -2.34 15.76 -8.38
CA ILE A 188 -3.34 16.74 -7.93
C ILE A 188 -3.93 16.31 -6.59
N ALA A 189 -4.32 15.04 -6.47
CA ALA A 189 -4.87 14.50 -5.22
C ALA A 189 -3.87 14.62 -4.06
N TRP A 190 -2.60 14.33 -4.32
CA TRP A 190 -1.56 14.49 -3.31
C TRP A 190 -1.36 15.95 -2.91
N THR A 191 -1.34 16.85 -3.85
CA THR A 191 -1.28 18.30 -3.58
C THR A 191 -2.48 18.74 -2.74
N GLY A 192 -3.66 18.27 -3.05
CA GLY A 192 -4.86 18.52 -2.25
C GLY A 192 -4.72 18.03 -0.83
N HIS A 193 -4.21 16.82 -0.63
CA HIS A 193 -3.93 16.29 0.71
C HIS A 193 -2.92 17.16 1.47
N LEU A 194 -1.84 17.55 0.82
CA LEU A 194 -0.83 18.40 1.46
C LEU A 194 -1.43 19.72 1.93
N VAL A 195 -2.20 20.38 1.08
CA VAL A 195 -2.79 21.69 1.37
C VAL A 195 -3.89 21.59 2.42
N HIS A 196 -4.74 20.57 2.35
CA HIS A 196 -5.89 20.43 3.24
C HIS A 196 -5.56 19.78 4.58
N VAL A 197 -4.58 18.90 4.64
CA VAL A 197 -4.29 18.06 5.82
C VAL A 197 -2.87 18.22 6.35
N ALA A 198 -1.87 17.91 5.54
CA ALA A 198 -0.49 17.79 6.03
C ALA A 198 0.09 19.14 6.52
N ILE A 199 -0.10 20.19 5.77
CA ILE A 199 0.38 21.54 6.15
C ILE A 199 -0.37 22.06 7.39
N PRO A 200 -1.72 22.02 7.44
CA PRO A 200 -2.44 22.39 8.67
C PRO A 200 -2.00 21.62 9.90
N GLU A 201 -1.88 20.29 9.80
CA GLU A 201 -1.43 19.45 10.92
C GLU A 201 -0.02 19.83 11.40
N SER A 202 0.89 20.14 10.49
CA SER A 202 2.25 20.60 10.82
C SER A 202 2.27 21.90 11.60
N ARG A 203 1.18 22.67 11.55
CA ARG A 203 1.00 23.95 12.24
C ARG A 203 0.09 23.86 13.46
N GLY A 204 -0.27 22.65 13.88
CA GLY A 204 -1.11 22.41 15.05
C GLY A 204 -2.61 22.51 14.78
N GLN A 205 -3.04 22.68 13.52
CA GLN A 205 -4.46 22.66 13.14
C GLN A 205 -4.87 21.25 12.74
N HIS A 206 -5.72 20.60 13.53
CA HIS A 206 -6.25 19.31 13.16
C HIS A 206 -7.23 19.43 11.99
N VAL A 207 -7.01 18.59 10.96
CA VAL A 207 -7.92 18.40 9.82
C VAL A 207 -8.09 16.91 9.58
N GLY A 208 -9.32 16.43 9.63
CA GLY A 208 -9.69 15.04 9.41
C GLY A 208 -11.03 14.91 8.69
N TRP A 209 -11.55 13.70 8.64
CA TRP A 209 -12.82 13.41 7.99
C TRP A 209 -14.01 14.15 8.61
N ASP A 210 -13.89 14.57 9.87
CA ASP A 210 -14.93 15.28 10.62
C ASP A 210 -15.02 16.76 10.32
N ASN A 211 -13.96 17.41 9.80
CA ASN A 211 -13.92 18.88 9.66
C ASN A 211 -13.29 19.39 8.37
N TRP A 212 -12.82 18.55 7.45
CA TRP A 212 -12.10 19.03 6.26
C TRP A 212 -12.94 19.92 5.33
N LEU A 213 -14.26 19.76 5.34
CA LEU A 213 -15.17 20.60 4.55
C LEU A 213 -15.36 22.01 5.14
N THR A 214 -15.06 22.20 6.41
CA THR A 214 -15.28 23.45 7.13
C THR A 214 -14.00 24.21 7.41
N VAL A 215 -12.84 23.57 7.28
CA VAL A 215 -11.52 24.18 7.46
C VAL A 215 -11.00 24.64 6.10
N LEU A 216 -10.93 25.95 5.87
CA LEU A 216 -10.36 26.49 4.65
C LEU A 216 -8.83 26.38 4.69
N PRO A 217 -8.19 25.81 3.67
CA PRO A 217 -6.75 25.61 3.65
C PRO A 217 -5.93 26.88 3.44
N HIS A 218 -6.57 27.97 3.01
CA HIS A 218 -5.89 29.20 2.65
C HIS A 218 -6.69 30.43 3.10
N PRO A 219 -6.00 31.48 3.63
CA PRO A 219 -6.68 32.72 4.08
C PRO A 219 -7.46 33.44 3.00
N ALA A 220 -7.07 33.34 1.72
CA ALA A 220 -7.79 33.93 0.61
C ALA A 220 -9.11 33.22 0.29
N GLY A 221 -9.39 32.09 0.93
CA GLY A 221 -10.61 31.31 0.73
C GLY A 221 -10.68 30.64 -0.64
N LEU A 222 -11.91 30.56 -1.18
CA LEU A 222 -12.20 29.84 -2.42
C LEU A 222 -12.14 30.70 -3.68
N ALA A 223 -12.08 32.01 -3.55
CA ALA A 223 -12.11 32.91 -4.71
C ALA A 223 -10.97 32.66 -5.72
N PRO A 224 -9.71 32.48 -5.32
CA PRO A 224 -8.64 32.14 -6.26
C PRO A 224 -8.86 30.81 -6.98
N PHE A 225 -9.49 29.84 -6.34
CA PHE A 225 -9.79 28.54 -6.96
C PHE A 225 -10.83 28.68 -8.08
N PHE A 226 -11.95 29.30 -7.78
CA PHE A 226 -13.06 29.45 -8.74
C PHE A 226 -12.77 30.44 -9.87
N THR A 227 -11.86 31.37 -9.66
CA THR A 227 -11.46 32.35 -10.69
C THR A 227 -10.23 31.92 -11.47
N LEU A 228 -9.72 30.68 -11.26
CA LEU A 228 -8.52 30.15 -11.89
C LEU A 228 -7.25 31.00 -11.62
N ASN A 229 -7.27 31.76 -10.55
CA ASN A 229 -6.13 32.56 -10.10
C ASN A 229 -5.30 31.77 -9.05
N TRP A 230 -4.79 30.61 -9.42
CA TRP A 230 -4.09 29.73 -8.49
C TRP A 230 -2.71 30.27 -8.08
N GLY A 231 -2.16 31.20 -8.85
CA GLY A 231 -0.94 31.93 -8.46
C GLY A 231 -1.09 32.69 -7.15
N ALA A 232 -2.29 33.15 -6.80
CA ALA A 232 -2.55 33.78 -5.53
C ALA A 232 -2.34 32.85 -4.33
N TYR A 233 -2.58 31.55 -4.49
CA TYR A 233 -2.23 30.56 -3.46
C TYR A 233 -0.74 30.37 -3.35
N ALA A 234 -0.04 30.24 -4.48
CA ALA A 234 1.39 29.99 -4.51
C ALA A 234 2.20 31.12 -3.87
N LEU A 235 1.85 32.36 -4.13
CA LEU A 235 2.55 33.53 -3.60
C LEU A 235 2.50 33.60 -2.07
N SER A 236 1.44 33.20 -1.43
CA SER A 236 1.34 33.21 0.02
C SER A 236 1.99 32.00 0.70
N LEU A 237 2.24 30.91 -0.03
CA LEU A 237 3.00 29.77 0.48
C LEU A 237 4.52 30.05 0.54
N ILE A 238 5.00 31.03 -0.19
CA ILE A 238 6.40 31.45 -0.20
C ILE A 238 6.74 32.32 1.01
N HIS A 239 5.76 33.01 1.58
CA HIS A 239 5.92 33.97 2.68
C HIS A 239 5.70 33.38 4.08
N ILE A 240 5.91 32.12 4.23
CA ILE A 240 5.72 31.43 5.53
C ILE A 240 7.03 31.32 6.28
#